data_50320fe3f518a8f2d121c46aa9da8bc1
#
_entry.id   50320fe3f518a8f2d121c46aa9da8bc1
#
_cell.length_a   1.000
_cell.length_b   1.000
_cell.length_c   1.000
_cell.angle_alpha   90.00
_cell.angle_beta   90.00
_cell.angle_gamma   90.00
#
_symmetry.space_group_name_H-M   'P 1'
#
loop_
_entity.id
_entity.type
_entity.pdbx_description
1 polymer ?
#
loop_
_entity_poly.entity_id
_entity_poly.type
_entity_poly.pdbx_seq_one_letter_code
_entity_poly.pdbx_strand_id
1 'polypeptide(L)'
;PDVAQPWSYAELVLREKYPDLPEVEDEYAVSMQQKVLRSMIEEVAFAVSTNESRPVHTGALFEIADMSLSMVAVDGFRLAFRREKLEKLEGGAFSFVCPGSALSEVKSICGDTEDLVTVTLGKRHILFEIGDTQLICRRLEGEFLDYKNAIPRKNPIQIVAETKALIAVSYTHLTLPTN
;
A
#
# COMPACT_ATOMS: atom_id res chain seq x y z
N PRO A 1 13.44 5.03 -45.56
CA PRO A 1 12.00 4.97 -45.47
C PRO A 1 11.67 3.81 -44.54
N ASP A 2 11.30 4.15 -43.30
CA ASP A 2 10.88 3.18 -42.29
C ASP A 2 9.57 2.57 -42.73
N VAL A 3 9.62 1.28 -43.06
CA VAL A 3 8.43 0.46 -43.26
C VAL A 3 7.95 0.10 -41.86
N ALA A 4 6.97 0.88 -41.34
CA ALA A 4 6.26 0.53 -40.17
C ALA A 4 5.73 -0.91 -40.33
N GLN A 5 6.20 -1.84 -39.50
CA GLN A 5 5.69 -3.21 -39.52
C GLN A 5 4.18 -3.15 -39.20
N PRO A 6 3.34 -3.70 -40.11
CA PRO A 6 1.90 -3.75 -39.84
C PRO A 6 1.67 -4.65 -38.60
N TRP A 7 0.95 -4.14 -37.63
CA TRP A 7 0.48 -4.91 -36.47
C TRP A 7 -0.21 -6.19 -36.94
N SER A 8 0.06 -7.29 -36.27
CA SER A 8 -0.64 -8.53 -36.58
C SER A 8 -2.15 -8.37 -36.32
N TYR A 9 -2.99 -9.08 -37.04
CA TYR A 9 -4.46 -9.05 -36.84
C TYR A 9 -4.83 -9.38 -35.40
N ALA A 10 -4.07 -10.25 -34.74
CA ALA A 10 -4.24 -10.59 -33.32
C ALA A 10 -3.99 -9.39 -32.40
N GLU A 11 -2.98 -8.56 -32.68
CA GLU A 11 -2.67 -7.35 -31.90
C GLU A 11 -3.73 -6.27 -32.10
N LEU A 12 -4.27 -6.12 -33.31
CA LEU A 12 -5.38 -5.21 -33.59
C LEU A 12 -6.66 -5.65 -32.85
N VAL A 13 -7.00 -6.94 -32.87
CA VAL A 13 -8.18 -7.49 -32.18
C VAL A 13 -8.04 -7.40 -30.67
N LEU A 14 -6.83 -7.55 -30.12
CA LEU A 14 -6.57 -7.36 -28.69
C LEU A 14 -6.72 -5.89 -28.28
N ARG A 15 -6.29 -4.93 -29.11
CA ARG A 15 -6.47 -3.51 -28.87
C ARG A 15 -7.94 -3.09 -28.87
N GLU A 16 -8.72 -3.58 -29.82
CA GLU A 16 -10.17 -3.28 -29.89
C GLU A 16 -10.99 -3.91 -28.76
N LYS A 17 -10.48 -4.95 -28.11
CA LYS A 17 -11.16 -5.64 -26.99
C LYS A 17 -10.61 -5.26 -25.61
N TYR A 18 -9.57 -4.44 -25.55
CA TYR A 18 -9.06 -3.99 -24.27
C TYR A 18 -10.01 -2.93 -23.70
N PRO A 19 -10.59 -3.13 -22.53
CA PRO A 19 -11.50 -2.13 -21.96
C PRO A 19 -10.74 -0.82 -21.70
N ASP A 20 -11.40 0.29 -21.93
CA ASP A 20 -10.88 1.59 -21.56
C ASP A 20 -10.52 1.61 -20.08
N LEU A 21 -9.43 2.28 -19.76
CA LEU A 21 -9.06 2.47 -18.35
C LEU A 21 -10.17 3.28 -17.66
N PRO A 22 -10.61 2.89 -16.47
CA PRO A 22 -11.61 3.66 -15.75
C PRO A 22 -11.07 5.07 -15.47
N GLU A 23 -11.84 6.08 -15.82
CA GLU A 23 -11.53 7.44 -15.43
C GLU A 23 -11.60 7.55 -13.90
N VAL A 24 -10.52 7.98 -13.29
CA VAL A 24 -10.48 8.28 -11.85
C VAL A 24 -10.75 9.77 -11.72
N GLU A 25 -11.96 10.11 -11.27
CA GLU A 25 -12.28 11.51 -10.94
C GLU A 25 -11.41 11.93 -9.75
N ASP A 26 -10.60 12.96 -9.91
CA ASP A 26 -9.64 13.46 -8.93
C ASP A 26 -10.37 14.19 -7.80
N GLU A 27 -10.79 13.46 -6.77
CA GLU A 27 -11.38 14.07 -5.57
C GLU A 27 -10.28 14.45 -4.56
N TYR A 28 -9.27 13.59 -4.44
CA TYR A 28 -8.17 13.74 -3.47
C TYR A 28 -6.87 13.19 -4.07
N ALA A 29 -5.78 13.91 -3.88
CA ALA A 29 -4.47 13.45 -4.30
C ALA A 29 -3.40 13.70 -3.24
N VAL A 30 -2.46 12.77 -3.12
CA VAL A 30 -1.28 12.91 -2.27
C VAL A 30 -0.02 12.52 -3.03
N SER A 31 1.08 13.21 -2.76
CA SER A 31 2.37 12.87 -3.34
C SER A 31 3.40 12.66 -2.25
N MET A 32 4.26 11.67 -2.45
CA MET A 32 5.37 11.32 -1.58
C MET A 32 6.49 10.65 -2.37
N GLN A 33 7.65 10.50 -1.77
CA GLN A 33 8.79 9.84 -2.43
C GLN A 33 8.53 8.33 -2.58
N GLN A 34 8.93 7.76 -3.73
CA GLN A 34 8.74 6.33 -4.02
C GLN A 34 9.40 5.45 -2.96
N LYS A 35 10.65 5.75 -2.56
CA LYS A 35 11.36 5.01 -1.50
C LYS A 35 10.58 4.98 -0.18
N VAL A 36 9.89 6.09 0.16
CA VAL A 36 9.12 6.20 1.40
C VAL A 36 7.87 5.32 1.32
N LEU A 37 7.08 5.42 0.22
CA LEU A 37 5.91 4.57 0.04
C LEU A 37 6.27 3.08 0.01
N ARG A 38 7.32 2.72 -0.73
CA ARG A 38 7.84 1.35 -0.78
C ARG A 38 8.18 0.81 0.61
N SER A 39 8.96 1.57 1.38
CA SER A 39 9.34 1.19 2.75
C SER A 39 8.12 1.08 3.67
N MET A 40 7.13 1.98 3.55
CA MET A 40 5.87 1.89 4.32
C MET A 40 5.12 0.59 4.01
N ILE A 41 5.01 0.22 2.74
CA ILE A 41 4.36 -1.01 2.34
C ILE A 41 5.11 -2.23 2.89
N GLU A 42 6.43 -2.27 2.79
CA GLU A 42 7.26 -3.38 3.33
C GLU A 42 7.08 -3.58 4.83
N GLU A 43 6.94 -2.50 5.59
CA GLU A 43 6.80 -2.55 7.04
C GLU A 43 5.37 -2.81 7.53
N VAL A 44 4.37 -2.71 6.65
CA VAL A 44 2.96 -2.85 7.02
C VAL A 44 2.28 -4.06 6.37
N ALA A 45 2.59 -4.36 5.11
CA ALA A 45 1.86 -5.35 4.32
C ALA A 45 1.90 -6.78 4.88
N PHE A 46 2.91 -7.14 5.69
CA PHE A 46 2.98 -8.46 6.34
C PHE A 46 1.83 -8.72 7.32
N ALA A 47 1.16 -7.67 7.79
CA ALA A 47 0.02 -7.78 8.69
C ALA A 47 -1.34 -7.72 7.97
N VAL A 48 -1.36 -7.71 6.64
CA VAL A 48 -2.59 -7.83 5.85
C VAL A 48 -3.18 -9.22 6.04
N SER A 49 -4.50 -9.29 6.28
CA SER A 49 -5.19 -10.57 6.47
C SER A 49 -5.31 -11.35 5.16
N THR A 50 -5.19 -12.65 5.25
CA THR A 50 -5.54 -13.59 4.16
C THR A 50 -6.97 -14.13 4.27
N ASN A 51 -7.69 -13.76 5.33
CA ASN A 51 -9.04 -14.22 5.59
C ASN A 51 -10.08 -13.37 4.85
N GLU A 52 -10.70 -13.90 3.83
CA GLU A 52 -11.70 -13.24 2.99
C GLU A 52 -13.06 -13.03 3.68
N SER A 53 -13.30 -13.61 4.86
CA SER A 53 -14.55 -13.39 5.61
C SER A 53 -14.73 -11.93 6.05
N ARG A 54 -13.63 -11.16 6.10
CA ARG A 54 -13.63 -9.72 6.32
C ARG A 54 -12.80 -9.04 5.23
N PRO A 55 -13.37 -8.79 4.05
CA PRO A 55 -12.61 -8.31 2.89
C PRO A 55 -11.83 -7.02 3.15
N VAL A 56 -12.35 -6.12 3.99
CA VAL A 56 -11.67 -4.85 4.33
C VAL A 56 -10.30 -5.06 4.99
N HIS A 57 -10.09 -6.21 5.66
CA HIS A 57 -8.80 -6.53 6.29
C HIS A 57 -7.82 -7.23 5.33
N THR A 58 -8.24 -7.59 4.10
CA THR A 58 -7.34 -8.10 3.06
C THR A 58 -6.56 -6.98 2.35
N GLY A 59 -6.63 -5.78 2.88
CA GLY A 59 -5.88 -4.60 2.46
C GLY A 59 -5.32 -3.82 3.63
N ALA A 60 -4.65 -2.71 3.32
CA ALA A 60 -4.19 -1.75 4.31
C ALA A 60 -4.97 -0.45 4.23
N LEU A 61 -5.30 0.10 5.39
CA LEU A 61 -5.90 1.41 5.53
C LEU A 61 -4.84 2.49 5.27
N PHE A 62 -5.17 3.42 4.40
CA PHE A 62 -4.49 4.70 4.22
C PHE A 62 -5.34 5.78 4.88
N GLU A 63 -4.83 6.43 5.89
CA GLU A 63 -5.45 7.56 6.57
C GLU A 63 -4.58 8.79 6.37
N ILE A 64 -5.12 9.75 5.64
CA ILE A 64 -4.43 11.00 5.27
C ILE A 64 -5.04 12.14 6.08
N ALA A 65 -4.21 12.79 6.87
CA ALA A 65 -4.58 13.98 7.63
C ALA A 65 -3.33 14.76 8.03
N ASP A 66 -3.47 16.07 8.20
CA ASP A 66 -2.42 16.95 8.74
C ASP A 66 -1.06 16.78 8.02
N MET A 67 -1.07 16.76 6.69
CA MET A 67 0.13 16.54 5.87
C MET A 67 0.89 15.25 6.24
N SER A 68 0.17 14.22 6.66
CA SER A 68 0.73 12.90 6.96
C SER A 68 -0.13 11.77 6.42
N LEU A 69 0.52 10.70 5.99
CA LEU A 69 -0.07 9.42 5.66
C LEU A 69 0.19 8.44 6.80
N SER A 70 -0.87 7.86 7.34
CA SER A 70 -0.80 6.70 8.21
C SER A 70 -1.25 5.46 7.43
N MET A 71 -0.42 4.44 7.42
CA MET A 71 -0.73 3.14 6.82
C MET A 71 -0.91 2.11 7.92
N VAL A 72 -2.00 1.34 7.87
CA VAL A 72 -2.35 0.36 8.91
C VAL A 72 -2.81 -0.94 8.27
N ALA A 73 -2.29 -2.05 8.74
CA ALA A 73 -2.78 -3.39 8.40
C ALA A 73 -3.02 -4.21 9.66
N VAL A 74 -4.00 -5.11 9.62
CA VAL A 74 -4.41 -5.93 10.75
C VAL A 74 -4.96 -7.28 10.28
N ASP A 75 -4.61 -8.37 10.97
CA ASP A 75 -5.12 -9.71 10.68
C ASP A 75 -5.80 -10.40 11.88
N GLY A 76 -6.06 -9.68 12.95
CA GLY A 76 -6.67 -10.18 14.19
C GLY A 76 -5.68 -10.64 15.26
N PHE A 77 -4.42 -10.94 14.90
CA PHE A 77 -3.35 -11.31 15.82
C PHE A 77 -2.27 -10.26 15.94
N ARG A 78 -2.07 -9.48 14.89
CA ARG A 78 -1.05 -8.45 14.78
C ARG A 78 -1.61 -7.22 14.09
N LEU A 79 -1.05 -6.09 14.44
CA LEU A 79 -1.33 -4.80 13.84
C LEU A 79 0.00 -4.15 13.48
N ALA A 80 0.15 -3.74 12.24
CA ALA A 80 1.27 -2.93 11.79
C ALA A 80 0.77 -1.51 11.51
N PHE A 81 1.53 -0.54 11.97
CA PHE A 81 1.24 0.88 11.82
C PHE A 81 2.51 1.64 11.49
N ARG A 82 2.45 2.44 10.43
CA ARG A 82 3.50 3.39 10.10
C ARG A 82 2.90 4.73 9.67
N ARG A 83 3.56 5.82 10.04
CA ARG A 83 3.17 7.19 9.66
C ARG A 83 4.36 7.92 9.07
N GLU A 84 4.13 8.63 7.96
CA GLU A 84 5.11 9.47 7.29
C GLU A 84 4.50 10.81 6.90
N LYS A 85 5.37 11.81 6.71
CA LYS A 85 4.96 13.11 6.20
C LYS A 85 4.79 13.07 4.69
N LEU A 86 3.80 13.82 4.20
CA LEU A 86 3.55 13.97 2.77
C LEU A 86 4.30 15.19 2.21
N GLU A 87 4.73 15.08 0.96
CA GLU A 87 5.27 16.21 0.22
C GLU A 87 4.15 17.15 -0.24
N LYS A 88 3.02 16.59 -0.66
CA LYS A 88 1.86 17.33 -1.14
C LYS A 88 0.55 16.63 -0.75
N LEU A 89 -0.46 17.44 -0.43
CA LEU A 89 -1.82 16.98 -0.16
C LEU A 89 -2.81 17.91 -0.86
N GLU A 90 -3.70 17.33 -1.66
CA GLU A 90 -4.83 18.02 -2.30
C GLU A 90 -6.13 17.40 -1.81
N GLY A 91 -7.12 18.24 -1.52
CA GLY A 91 -8.49 17.80 -1.18
C GLY A 91 -8.80 17.64 0.31
N GLY A 92 -7.87 17.80 1.23
CA GLY A 92 -8.12 17.71 2.68
C GLY A 92 -7.92 16.31 3.26
N ALA A 93 -8.52 16.03 4.44
CA ALA A 93 -8.36 14.74 5.11
C ALA A 93 -9.29 13.68 4.50
N PHE A 94 -8.77 12.49 4.23
CA PHE A 94 -9.53 11.37 3.69
C PHE A 94 -8.90 10.03 4.07
N SER A 95 -9.63 8.94 3.85
CA SER A 95 -9.13 7.60 4.08
C SER A 95 -9.70 6.59 3.08
N PHE A 96 -8.94 5.55 2.81
CA PHE A 96 -9.36 4.43 1.95
C PHE A 96 -8.60 3.16 2.31
N VAL A 97 -9.12 2.01 1.89
CA VAL A 97 -8.43 0.73 2.04
C VAL A 97 -7.96 0.24 0.68
N CYS A 98 -6.64 0.08 0.56
CA CYS A 98 -5.99 -0.44 -0.64
C CYS A 98 -5.82 -1.95 -0.52
N PRO A 99 -6.22 -2.77 -1.54
CA PRO A 99 -6.02 -4.21 -1.52
C PRO A 99 -4.55 -4.60 -1.37
N GLY A 100 -4.27 -5.66 -0.61
CA GLY A 100 -2.91 -6.16 -0.39
C GLY A 100 -2.21 -6.61 -1.68
N SER A 101 -2.97 -7.14 -2.65
CA SER A 101 -2.43 -7.47 -3.98
C SER A 101 -1.92 -6.22 -4.72
N ALA A 102 -2.71 -5.13 -4.73
CA ALA A 102 -2.29 -3.87 -5.34
C ALA A 102 -1.07 -3.28 -4.64
N LEU A 103 -1.00 -3.35 -3.30
CA LEU A 103 0.18 -2.91 -2.55
C LEU A 103 1.45 -3.67 -2.93
N SER A 104 1.32 -4.99 -3.17
CA SER A 104 2.45 -5.82 -3.62
C SER A 104 2.97 -5.34 -4.98
N GLU A 105 2.09 -5.02 -5.92
CA GLU A 105 2.46 -4.48 -7.22
C GLU A 105 3.07 -3.09 -7.12
N VAL A 106 2.44 -2.17 -6.38
CA VAL A 106 2.99 -0.83 -6.12
C VAL A 106 4.40 -0.92 -5.55
N LYS A 107 4.62 -1.79 -4.55
CA LYS A 107 5.95 -2.01 -3.96
C LYS A 107 6.97 -2.46 -5.00
N SER A 108 6.58 -3.32 -5.95
CA SER A 108 7.49 -3.84 -6.97
C SER A 108 7.85 -2.79 -8.03
N ILE A 109 6.91 -1.87 -8.31
CA ILE A 109 7.10 -0.79 -9.30
C ILE A 109 7.89 0.39 -8.69
N CYS A 110 7.62 0.74 -7.44
CA CYS A 110 8.33 1.82 -6.75
C CYS A 110 9.83 1.54 -6.64
N GLY A 111 10.63 2.48 -7.14
CA GLY A 111 12.09 2.46 -6.97
C GLY A 111 12.55 2.90 -5.58
N ASP A 112 13.84 2.69 -5.32
CA ASP A 112 14.52 3.28 -4.15
C ASP A 112 15.04 4.69 -4.50
N THR A 113 14.13 5.55 -4.93
CA THR A 113 14.44 6.90 -5.42
C THR A 113 13.65 7.96 -4.66
N GLU A 114 14.07 9.22 -4.81
CA GLU A 114 13.36 10.39 -4.28
C GLU A 114 12.29 10.91 -5.24
N ASP A 115 12.15 10.30 -6.42
CA ASP A 115 11.10 10.64 -7.35
C ASP A 115 9.74 10.46 -6.68
N LEU A 116 8.79 11.31 -7.08
CA LEU A 116 7.47 11.29 -6.47
C LEU A 116 6.61 10.17 -7.06
N VAL A 117 5.79 9.60 -6.22
CA VAL A 117 4.59 8.86 -6.58
C VAL A 117 3.38 9.71 -6.18
N THR A 118 2.41 9.78 -7.07
CA THR A 118 1.12 10.42 -6.78
C THR A 118 0.07 9.33 -6.60
N VAL A 119 -0.69 9.46 -5.52
CA VAL A 119 -1.81 8.55 -5.22
C VAL A 119 -3.08 9.36 -5.26
N THR A 120 -3.92 9.05 -6.22
CA THR A 120 -5.21 9.73 -6.45
C THR A 120 -6.36 8.82 -6.03
N LEU A 121 -7.27 9.35 -5.24
CA LEU A 121 -8.48 8.66 -4.81
C LEU A 121 -9.69 9.19 -5.57
N GLY A 122 -10.34 8.31 -6.31
CA GLY A 122 -11.68 8.52 -6.87
C GLY A 122 -12.76 7.79 -6.06
N LYS A 123 -13.99 7.86 -6.53
CA LYS A 123 -15.16 7.27 -5.85
C LYS A 123 -15.02 5.78 -5.56
N ARG A 124 -14.46 5.01 -6.49
CA ARG A 124 -14.32 3.54 -6.39
C ARG A 124 -12.92 3.03 -6.66
N HIS A 125 -12.07 3.84 -7.24
CA HIS A 125 -10.74 3.45 -7.69
C HIS A 125 -9.66 4.28 -7.00
N ILE A 126 -8.49 3.68 -6.92
CA ILE A 126 -7.25 4.29 -6.48
C ILE A 126 -6.31 4.23 -7.67
N LEU A 127 -5.71 5.36 -8.03
CA LEU A 127 -4.69 5.47 -9.06
C LEU A 127 -3.36 5.75 -8.40
N PHE A 128 -2.36 4.98 -8.74
CA PHE A 128 -0.95 5.22 -8.40
C PHE A 128 -0.21 5.59 -9.68
N GLU A 129 0.38 6.79 -9.71
CA GLU A 129 1.22 7.28 -10.80
C GLU A 129 2.68 7.24 -10.36
N ILE A 130 3.46 6.37 -11.00
CA ILE A 130 4.84 6.06 -10.62
C ILE A 130 5.70 6.21 -11.88
N GLY A 131 6.31 7.37 -12.08
CA GLY A 131 6.98 7.69 -13.34
C GLY A 131 6.00 7.59 -14.52
N ASP A 132 6.32 6.77 -15.52
CA ASP A 132 5.47 6.54 -16.70
C ASP A 132 4.44 5.41 -16.51
N THR A 133 4.36 4.84 -15.30
CA THR A 133 3.48 3.71 -14.99
C THR A 133 2.26 4.18 -14.21
N GLN A 134 1.08 3.77 -14.65
CA GLN A 134 -0.17 3.96 -13.93
C GLN A 134 -0.72 2.61 -13.48
N LEU A 135 -0.96 2.48 -12.16
CA LEU A 135 -1.61 1.32 -11.57
C LEU A 135 -2.96 1.75 -11.01
N ILE A 136 -4.03 1.13 -11.52
CA ILE A 136 -5.40 1.41 -11.07
C ILE A 136 -5.92 0.17 -10.36
N CYS A 137 -6.48 0.35 -9.15
CA CYS A 137 -7.16 -0.70 -8.43
C CYS A 137 -8.47 -0.21 -7.82
N ARG A 138 -9.40 -1.14 -7.51
CA ARG A 138 -10.60 -0.81 -6.74
C ARG A 138 -10.24 -0.74 -5.26
N ARG A 139 -10.74 0.30 -4.57
CA ARG A 139 -10.65 0.34 -3.12
C ARG A 139 -11.54 -0.73 -2.49
N LEU A 140 -11.14 -1.25 -1.35
CA LEU A 140 -11.99 -2.13 -0.55
C LEU A 140 -13.02 -1.28 0.19
N GLU A 141 -14.28 -1.72 0.15
CA GLU A 141 -15.39 -1.07 0.82
C GLU A 141 -15.62 -1.72 2.20
N GLY A 142 -16.04 -0.92 3.16
CA GLY A 142 -16.33 -1.36 4.52
C GLY A 142 -15.65 -0.51 5.58
N GLU A 143 -16.07 -0.70 6.83
CA GLU A 143 -15.48 -0.02 7.97
C GLU A 143 -14.23 -0.77 8.44
N PHE A 144 -13.11 -0.08 8.46
CA PHE A 144 -11.86 -0.63 9.00
C PHE A 144 -11.89 -0.57 10.54
N LEU A 145 -11.18 -1.49 11.19
CA LEU A 145 -11.06 -1.51 12.66
C LEU A 145 -10.60 -0.15 13.21
N ASP A 146 -11.21 0.31 14.29
CA ASP A 146 -10.67 1.43 15.07
C ASP A 146 -9.36 1.02 15.76
N TYR A 147 -8.29 1.07 14.98
CA TYR A 147 -6.95 0.66 15.40
C TYR A 147 -6.39 1.55 16.52
N LYS A 148 -6.87 2.80 16.63
CA LYS A 148 -6.41 3.75 17.66
C LYS A 148 -6.78 3.26 19.06
N ASN A 149 -7.90 2.57 19.18
CA ASN A 149 -8.33 1.94 20.44
C ASN A 149 -7.71 0.56 20.66
N ALA A 150 -7.27 -0.12 19.58
CA ALA A 150 -6.60 -1.41 19.69
C ALA A 150 -5.14 -1.28 20.18
N ILE A 151 -4.48 -0.14 19.94
CA ILE A 151 -3.09 0.09 20.36
C ILE A 151 -3.04 0.39 21.87
N PRO A 152 -2.33 -0.43 22.67
CA PRO A 152 -2.19 -0.20 24.11
C PRO A 152 -1.42 1.10 24.39
N ARG A 153 -2.04 2.03 25.12
CA ARG A 153 -1.43 3.34 25.42
C ARG A 153 -0.73 3.40 26.79
N LYS A 154 -1.04 2.46 27.68
CA LYS A 154 -0.50 2.43 29.04
C LYS A 154 0.18 1.09 29.27
N ASN A 155 1.48 1.05 29.03
CA ASN A 155 2.29 -0.13 29.32
C ASN A 155 3.15 0.18 30.56
N PRO A 156 2.98 -0.56 31.67
CA PRO A 156 3.74 -0.32 32.90
C PRO A 156 5.21 -0.77 32.76
N ILE A 157 5.51 -1.62 31.80
CA ILE A 157 6.85 -2.15 31.57
C ILE A 157 7.30 -1.73 30.16
N GLN A 158 8.44 -1.08 30.10
CA GLN A 158 9.11 -0.72 28.84
C GLN A 158 10.46 -1.42 28.77
N ILE A 159 10.76 -1.99 27.63
CA ILE A 159 12.05 -2.65 27.34
C ILE A 159 12.71 -1.91 26.18
N VAL A 160 13.96 -1.57 26.34
CA VAL A 160 14.81 -1.05 25.25
C VAL A 160 15.82 -2.13 24.89
N ALA A 161 15.83 -2.53 23.63
CA ALA A 161 16.74 -3.54 23.12
C ALA A 161 17.35 -3.09 21.80
N GLU A 162 18.57 -3.52 21.53
CA GLU A 162 19.19 -3.33 20.23
C GLU A 162 18.53 -4.24 19.20
N THR A 163 18.08 -3.66 18.07
CA THR A 163 17.33 -4.38 17.03
C THR A 163 18.08 -5.61 16.50
N LYS A 164 19.39 -5.48 16.23
CA LYS A 164 20.22 -6.59 15.73
C LYS A 164 20.29 -7.75 16.73
N ALA A 165 20.45 -7.44 18.01
CA ALA A 165 20.51 -8.44 19.08
C ALA A 165 19.15 -9.14 19.21
N LEU A 166 18.04 -8.40 19.17
CA LEU A 166 16.70 -8.95 19.24
C LEU A 166 16.39 -9.89 18.06
N ILE A 167 16.78 -9.51 16.84
CA ILE A 167 16.64 -10.35 15.65
C ILE A 167 17.43 -11.65 15.80
N ALA A 168 18.69 -11.58 16.23
CA ALA A 168 19.54 -12.75 16.40
C ALA A 168 18.98 -13.73 17.43
N VAL A 169 18.53 -13.22 18.60
CA VAL A 169 17.93 -14.07 19.65
C VAL A 169 16.60 -14.68 19.18
N SER A 170 15.74 -13.90 18.50
CA SER A 170 14.48 -14.40 17.96
C SER A 170 14.71 -15.51 16.95
N TYR A 171 15.69 -15.36 16.06
CA TYR A 171 16.02 -16.41 15.09
C TYR A 171 16.48 -17.71 15.76
N THR A 172 17.38 -17.65 16.76
CA THR A 172 17.90 -18.81 17.46
C THR A 172 16.88 -19.55 18.32
N HIS A 173 15.87 -18.84 18.85
CA HIS A 173 14.86 -19.44 19.71
C HIS A 173 13.59 -19.89 18.97
N LEU A 174 13.29 -19.32 17.81
CA LEU A 174 12.13 -19.71 16.99
C LEU A 174 12.45 -20.85 16.02
N THR A 175 13.70 -21.03 15.61
CA THR A 175 14.14 -22.21 14.89
C THR A 175 14.49 -23.29 15.89
N LEU A 176 13.55 -24.22 16.14
CA LEU A 176 13.83 -25.43 16.89
C LEU A 176 14.96 -26.20 16.19
N PRO A 177 15.98 -26.70 16.92
CA PRO A 177 16.95 -27.61 16.32
C PRO A 177 16.18 -28.86 15.84
N THR A 178 16.15 -29.07 14.53
CA THR A 178 15.71 -30.33 13.93
C THR A 178 16.77 -31.39 14.29
N ASN A 179 16.48 -32.21 15.28
CA ASN A 179 17.21 -33.42 15.51
C ASN A 179 16.80 -34.50 14.50
#